data_9f9257c115ae347deee4dc791ff5ac5b
#
_entry.id   9f9257c115ae347deee4dc791ff5ac5b
#
_cell.length_a   1.000
_cell.length_b   1.000
_cell.length_c   1.000
_cell.angle_alpha   90.00
_cell.angle_beta   90.00
_cell.angle_gamma   90.00
#
_symmetry.space_group_name_H-M   'P 1'
#
loop_
_entity.id
_entity.type
_entity.pdbx_description
1 polymer ?
#
loop_
_entity_poly.entity_id
_entity_poly.type
_entity_poly.pdbx_seq_one_letter_code
_entity_poly.pdbx_strand_id
1 'polypeptide(L)'
;MRFGTVLLLLITATPAVATPPGGNRPLPPQVVSQAPGMHPLGKGRHSWWGIQMYDATLWIVGPQWSAAGPHALDLEPGRAVPADTLVKNAIAEMRALKVGDERKLTIWQAEMRKVIPNVQQGDQIVIFCSDTNRTLAYLNDSSTGEVDDPSFCPAVMSVWLHPQTKHQAMRKSLLGQ
;
A
#
# COMPACT_ATOMS: atom_id res chain seq x y z
N MET A 1 20.70 47.01 40.76
CA MET A 1 19.43 46.58 40.21
C MET A 1 19.69 45.95 38.86
N ARG A 2 19.58 44.57 38.76
CA ARG A 2 19.81 43.83 37.52
C ARG A 2 18.45 43.33 37.05
N PHE A 3 17.96 43.87 35.93
CA PHE A 3 16.74 43.39 35.25
C PHE A 3 17.09 42.18 34.38
N GLY A 4 16.60 41.01 34.78
CA GLY A 4 16.68 39.79 33.96
C GLY A 4 15.55 39.79 32.96
N THR A 5 15.90 39.80 31.67
CA THR A 5 14.95 39.62 30.56
C THR A 5 14.62 38.16 30.41
N VAL A 6 13.38 37.77 30.71
CA VAL A 6 12.86 36.39 30.45
C VAL A 6 12.43 36.35 29.01
N LEU A 7 13.13 35.53 28.19
CA LEU A 7 12.78 35.25 26.81
C LEU A 7 11.72 34.14 26.80
N LEU A 8 10.47 34.49 26.48
CA LEU A 8 9.37 33.53 26.35
C LEU A 8 9.43 32.91 24.96
N LEU A 9 9.85 31.61 24.87
CA LEU A 9 9.78 30.84 23.63
C LEU A 9 8.32 30.44 23.37
N LEU A 10 7.69 31.05 22.38
CA LEU A 10 6.39 30.64 21.84
C LEU A 10 6.60 29.40 20.94
N ILE A 11 6.25 28.23 21.45
CA ILE A 11 6.17 27.00 20.66
C ILE A 11 4.85 27.06 19.87
N THR A 12 4.91 27.40 18.59
CA THR A 12 3.77 27.31 17.68
C THR A 12 3.57 25.85 17.30
N ALA A 13 2.60 25.20 17.92
CA ALA A 13 2.11 23.90 17.45
C ALA A 13 1.40 24.09 16.12
N THR A 14 1.97 23.57 15.04
CA THR A 14 1.28 23.43 13.74
C THR A 14 0.14 22.43 13.89
N PRO A 15 -1.12 22.80 13.55
CA PRO A 15 -2.21 21.84 13.58
C PRO A 15 -1.97 20.78 12.53
N ALA A 16 -2.00 19.49 12.94
CA ALA A 16 -2.07 18.38 12.01
C ALA A 16 -3.40 18.49 11.24
N VAL A 17 -3.30 18.72 9.93
CA VAL A 17 -4.47 18.73 9.05
C VAL A 17 -4.97 17.29 8.96
N ALA A 18 -6.08 17.00 9.63
CA ALA A 18 -6.79 15.73 9.48
C ALA A 18 -7.31 15.63 8.05
N THR A 19 -6.83 14.65 7.29
CA THR A 19 -7.34 14.35 5.95
C THR A 19 -8.78 13.86 6.06
N PRO A 20 -9.73 14.42 5.28
CA PRO A 20 -11.13 13.99 5.35
C PRO A 20 -11.26 12.53 4.93
N PRO A 21 -12.13 11.74 5.57
CA PRO A 21 -12.38 10.36 5.20
C PRO A 21 -12.99 10.29 3.79
N GLY A 22 -12.29 9.63 2.84
CA GLY A 22 -12.77 9.39 1.47
C GLY A 22 -12.05 10.13 0.35
N GLY A 23 -11.08 11.01 0.65
CA GLY A 23 -10.17 11.58 -0.36
C GLY A 23 -9.01 10.63 -0.65
N ASN A 24 -8.47 10.61 -1.88
CA ASN A 24 -7.21 9.92 -2.16
C ASN A 24 -6.12 10.58 -1.31
N ARG A 25 -5.61 9.85 -0.33
CA ARG A 25 -4.42 10.26 0.39
C ARG A 25 -3.27 10.32 -0.61
N PRO A 26 -2.39 11.33 -0.58
CA PRO A 26 -1.24 11.36 -1.47
C PRO A 26 -0.33 10.14 -1.18
N LEU A 27 0.40 9.70 -2.20
CA LEU A 27 1.44 8.68 -2.02
C LEU A 27 2.59 9.24 -1.18
N PRO A 28 3.33 8.38 -0.47
CA PRO A 28 4.54 8.77 0.23
C PRO A 28 5.49 9.54 -0.68
N PRO A 29 6.13 10.63 -0.21
CA PRO A 29 7.02 11.47 -1.02
C PRO A 29 8.13 10.68 -1.71
N GLN A 30 8.61 9.61 -1.08
CA GLN A 30 9.63 8.71 -1.62
C GLN A 30 9.13 7.96 -2.86
N VAL A 31 7.86 7.56 -2.91
CA VAL A 31 7.24 6.92 -4.08
C VAL A 31 7.11 7.94 -5.21
N VAL A 32 6.60 9.13 -4.90
CA VAL A 32 6.44 10.22 -5.89
C VAL A 32 7.79 10.60 -6.51
N SER A 33 8.87 10.65 -5.73
CA SER A 33 10.21 10.97 -6.23
C SER A 33 10.80 9.89 -7.14
N GLN A 34 10.50 8.60 -6.86
CA GLN A 34 10.97 7.47 -7.66
C GLN A 34 10.15 7.24 -8.94
N ALA A 35 8.88 7.65 -8.94
CA ALA A 35 7.97 7.50 -10.09
C ALA A 35 7.20 8.82 -10.33
N PRO A 36 7.87 9.86 -10.88
CA PRO A 36 7.22 11.13 -11.18
C PRO A 36 6.06 10.96 -12.16
N GLY A 37 4.98 11.70 -11.95
CA GLY A 37 3.78 11.64 -12.79
C GLY A 37 2.84 10.48 -12.46
N MET A 38 3.07 9.76 -11.36
CA MET A 38 2.15 8.73 -10.90
C MET A 38 0.79 9.35 -10.52
N HIS A 39 -0.28 8.72 -10.98
CA HIS A 39 -1.65 9.17 -10.74
C HIS A 39 -2.58 7.97 -10.50
N PRO A 40 -3.72 8.17 -9.83
CA PRO A 40 -4.66 7.08 -9.59
C PRO A 40 -5.33 6.66 -10.91
N LEU A 41 -5.30 5.36 -11.21
CA LEU A 41 -6.04 4.75 -12.32
C LEU A 41 -7.47 4.41 -11.92
N GLY A 42 -7.63 3.80 -10.75
CA GLY A 42 -8.93 3.41 -10.24
C GLY A 42 -8.92 3.12 -8.75
N LYS A 43 -10.10 3.14 -8.15
CA LYS A 43 -10.31 2.92 -6.73
C LYS A 43 -11.48 1.97 -6.50
N GLY A 44 -11.31 1.05 -5.55
CA GLY A 44 -12.36 0.11 -5.15
C GLY A 44 -12.46 -0.02 -3.64
N ARG A 45 -13.65 -0.43 -3.18
CA ARG A 45 -13.91 -0.75 -1.78
C ARG A 45 -14.18 -2.24 -1.62
N HIS A 46 -13.51 -2.86 -0.68
CA HIS A 46 -13.82 -4.23 -0.26
C HIS A 46 -14.63 -4.19 1.04
N SER A 47 -15.83 -4.76 0.98
CA SER A 47 -16.70 -4.92 2.14
C SER A 47 -17.09 -6.38 2.31
N TRP A 48 -17.25 -6.81 3.56
CA TRP A 48 -17.72 -8.14 3.90
C TRP A 48 -18.90 -8.02 4.87
N TRP A 49 -20.05 -8.55 4.50
CA TRP A 49 -21.30 -8.40 5.27
C TRP A 49 -21.65 -6.94 5.64
N GLY A 50 -21.43 -6.02 4.70
CA GLY A 50 -21.68 -4.59 4.91
C GLY A 50 -20.60 -3.87 5.73
N ILE A 51 -19.60 -4.59 6.26
CA ILE A 51 -18.49 -4.01 7.01
C ILE A 51 -17.36 -3.67 6.03
N GLN A 52 -16.91 -2.42 6.03
CA GLN A 52 -15.75 -2.00 5.24
C GLN A 52 -14.49 -2.69 5.77
N MET A 53 -13.85 -3.45 4.91
CA MET A 53 -12.58 -4.12 5.21
C MET A 53 -11.39 -3.23 4.85
N TYR A 54 -11.39 -2.70 3.63
CA TYR A 54 -10.39 -1.74 3.15
C TYR A 54 -10.87 -1.05 1.87
N ASP A 55 -10.32 0.13 1.60
CA ASP A 55 -10.30 0.76 0.29
C ASP A 55 -8.95 0.48 -0.37
N ALA A 56 -8.95 0.38 -1.70
CA ALA A 56 -7.73 0.20 -2.49
C ALA A 56 -7.71 1.16 -3.66
N THR A 57 -6.55 1.76 -3.94
CA THR A 57 -6.32 2.62 -5.10
C THR A 57 -5.11 2.10 -5.86
N LEU A 58 -5.27 1.90 -7.17
CA LEU A 58 -4.15 1.56 -8.05
C LEU A 58 -3.59 2.85 -8.64
N TRP A 59 -2.30 3.07 -8.45
CA TRP A 59 -1.54 4.20 -8.98
C TRP A 59 -0.60 3.71 -10.07
N ILE A 60 -0.54 4.44 -11.19
CA ILE A 60 0.28 4.09 -12.36
C ILE A 60 1.00 5.31 -12.91
N VAL A 61 2.02 5.06 -13.72
CA VAL A 61 2.64 6.03 -14.62
C VAL A 61 2.16 5.72 -16.03
N GLY A 62 1.74 6.74 -16.80
CA GLY A 62 1.22 6.57 -18.16
C GLY A 62 -0.29 6.34 -18.23
N PRO A 63 -0.88 6.26 -19.43
CA PRO A 63 -2.33 6.34 -19.65
C PRO A 63 -3.08 5.03 -19.35
N GLN A 64 -2.37 3.92 -19.21
CA GLN A 64 -2.97 2.58 -19.06
C GLN A 64 -2.15 1.72 -18.11
N TRP A 65 -2.84 0.77 -17.47
CA TRP A 65 -2.19 -0.25 -16.65
C TRP A 65 -1.22 -1.09 -17.47
N SER A 66 0.00 -1.23 -16.93
CA SER A 66 1.02 -2.17 -17.41
C SER A 66 1.74 -2.76 -16.21
N ALA A 67 1.96 -4.06 -16.22
CA ALA A 67 2.76 -4.73 -15.21
C ALA A 67 4.27 -4.45 -15.33
N ALA A 68 4.71 -3.86 -16.45
CA ALA A 68 6.12 -3.59 -16.74
C ALA A 68 6.60 -2.20 -16.25
N GLY A 69 5.69 -1.30 -15.92
CA GLY A 69 6.03 0.06 -15.46
C GLY A 69 5.92 0.21 -13.95
N PRO A 70 6.44 1.33 -13.40
CA PRO A 70 6.23 1.64 -12.00
C PRO A 70 4.74 1.77 -11.66
N HIS A 71 4.33 1.14 -10.58
CA HIS A 71 2.94 1.19 -10.10
C HIS A 71 2.89 1.00 -8.59
N ALA A 72 1.83 1.46 -7.96
CA ALA A 72 1.62 1.26 -6.54
C ALA A 72 0.18 0.85 -6.25
N LEU A 73 0.03 -0.01 -5.27
CA LEU A 73 -1.25 -0.31 -4.65
C LEU A 73 -1.29 0.34 -3.27
N ASP A 74 -2.21 1.27 -3.12
CA ASP A 74 -2.49 1.98 -1.88
C ASP A 74 -3.70 1.34 -1.21
N LEU A 75 -3.54 0.87 0.01
CA LEU A 75 -4.55 0.19 0.80
C LEU A 75 -4.85 0.98 2.07
N GLU A 76 -6.10 1.34 2.27
CA GLU A 76 -6.61 2.02 3.46
C GLU A 76 -7.49 1.07 4.28
N PRO A 77 -6.97 0.47 5.37
CA PRO A 77 -7.75 -0.44 6.21
C PRO A 77 -8.94 0.24 6.86
N GLY A 78 -10.11 -0.39 6.81
CA GLY A 78 -11.32 0.04 7.51
C GLY A 78 -11.34 -0.37 8.99
N ARG A 79 -10.35 -1.13 9.45
CA ARG A 79 -10.22 -1.63 10.82
C ARG A 79 -8.79 -2.07 11.10
N ALA A 80 -8.49 -2.29 12.38
CA ALA A 80 -7.21 -2.88 12.78
C ALA A 80 -7.07 -4.31 12.26
N VAL A 81 -5.89 -4.64 11.69
CA VAL A 81 -5.56 -5.99 11.22
C VAL A 81 -4.11 -6.32 11.60
N PRO A 82 -3.86 -7.46 12.26
CA PRO A 82 -2.50 -7.92 12.54
C PRO A 82 -1.73 -8.24 11.26
N ALA A 83 -0.44 -7.95 11.24
CA ALA A 83 0.48 -8.25 10.14
C ALA A 83 0.42 -9.71 9.68
N ASP A 84 0.44 -10.65 10.62
CA ASP A 84 0.35 -12.08 10.32
C ASP A 84 -0.94 -12.45 9.55
N THR A 85 -2.05 -11.78 9.84
CA THR A 85 -3.31 -11.99 9.13
C THR A 85 -3.22 -11.48 7.69
N LEU A 86 -2.64 -10.28 7.50
CA LEU A 86 -2.42 -9.72 6.15
C LEU A 86 -1.53 -10.63 5.32
N VAL A 87 -0.40 -11.05 5.88
CA VAL A 87 0.57 -11.92 5.20
C VAL A 87 -0.05 -13.28 4.87
N LYS A 88 -0.73 -13.94 5.83
CA LYS A 88 -1.39 -15.23 5.59
C LYS A 88 -2.42 -15.14 4.47
N ASN A 89 -3.23 -14.09 4.46
CA ASN A 89 -4.26 -13.89 3.44
C ASN A 89 -3.63 -13.70 2.05
N ALA A 90 -2.61 -12.84 1.93
CA ALA A 90 -1.93 -12.61 0.67
C ALA A 90 -1.29 -13.90 0.11
N ILE A 91 -0.59 -14.67 0.94
CA ILE A 91 0.02 -15.95 0.54
C ILE A 91 -1.04 -16.98 0.15
N ALA A 92 -2.17 -17.05 0.86
CA ALA A 92 -3.27 -17.94 0.50
C ALA A 92 -3.87 -17.59 -0.87
N GLU A 93 -4.02 -16.30 -1.18
CA GLU A 93 -4.49 -15.84 -2.50
C GLU A 93 -3.47 -16.17 -3.61
N MET A 94 -2.18 -15.89 -3.41
CA MET A 94 -1.14 -16.24 -4.37
C MET A 94 -1.13 -17.74 -4.64
N ARG A 95 -1.27 -18.58 -3.60
CA ARG A 95 -1.36 -20.03 -3.74
C ARG A 95 -2.58 -20.45 -4.55
N ALA A 96 -3.75 -19.89 -4.28
CA ALA A 96 -4.98 -20.17 -5.01
C ALA A 96 -4.87 -19.79 -6.50
N LEU A 97 -4.15 -18.70 -6.79
CA LEU A 97 -3.86 -18.22 -8.15
C LEU A 97 -2.70 -18.97 -8.83
N LYS A 98 -2.04 -19.91 -8.12
CA LYS A 98 -0.86 -20.65 -8.59
C LYS A 98 0.31 -19.73 -9.02
N VAL A 99 0.47 -18.61 -8.33
CA VAL A 99 1.58 -17.68 -8.55
C VAL A 99 2.74 -18.07 -7.63
N GLY A 100 3.77 -18.61 -8.21
CA GLY A 100 4.89 -19.19 -7.48
C GLY A 100 4.62 -20.61 -6.97
N ASP A 101 5.68 -21.36 -6.76
CA ASP A 101 5.66 -22.66 -6.10
C ASP A 101 5.69 -22.53 -4.56
N GLU A 102 5.49 -23.63 -3.84
CA GLU A 102 5.46 -23.62 -2.37
C GLU A 102 6.78 -23.14 -1.74
N ARG A 103 7.91 -23.37 -2.39
CA ARG A 103 9.21 -22.87 -1.93
C ARG A 103 9.27 -21.34 -2.02
N LYS A 104 8.86 -20.77 -3.14
CA LYS A 104 8.76 -19.31 -3.32
C LYS A 104 7.76 -18.68 -2.37
N LEU A 105 6.59 -19.26 -2.22
CA LEU A 105 5.56 -18.79 -1.28
C LEU A 105 6.08 -18.76 0.17
N THR A 106 6.86 -19.76 0.57
CA THR A 106 7.48 -19.79 1.91
C THR A 106 8.50 -18.67 2.09
N ILE A 107 9.35 -18.42 1.08
CA ILE A 107 10.32 -17.32 1.10
C ILE A 107 9.58 -15.97 1.15
N TRP A 108 8.62 -15.74 0.27
CA TRP A 108 7.85 -14.49 0.23
C TRP A 108 7.07 -14.24 1.52
N GLN A 109 6.53 -15.30 2.14
CA GLN A 109 5.89 -15.17 3.45
C GLN A 109 6.85 -14.65 4.52
N ALA A 110 8.09 -15.16 4.53
CA ALA A 110 9.11 -14.71 5.46
C ALA A 110 9.52 -13.25 5.19
N GLU A 111 9.71 -12.88 3.92
CA GLU A 111 10.05 -11.50 3.55
C GLU A 111 8.89 -10.53 3.86
N MET A 112 7.66 -10.88 3.53
CA MET A 112 6.48 -10.06 3.86
C MET A 112 6.37 -9.78 5.37
N ARG A 113 6.67 -10.76 6.22
CA ARG A 113 6.63 -10.56 7.69
C ARG A 113 7.62 -9.52 8.19
N LYS A 114 8.70 -9.25 7.46
CA LYS A 114 9.68 -8.23 7.82
C LYS A 114 9.20 -6.82 7.47
N VAL A 115 8.37 -6.70 6.42
CA VAL A 115 8.01 -5.40 5.84
C VAL A 115 6.54 -5.00 6.02
N ILE A 116 5.64 -5.95 6.28
CA ILE A 116 4.23 -5.66 6.52
C ILE A 116 3.97 -5.50 8.01
N PRO A 117 3.60 -4.30 8.49
CA PRO A 117 3.33 -4.04 9.90
C PRO A 117 1.88 -4.40 10.29
N ASN A 118 1.60 -4.40 11.59
CA ASN A 118 0.22 -4.28 12.07
C ASN A 118 -0.37 -2.95 11.60
N VAL A 119 -1.63 -2.95 11.23
CA VAL A 119 -2.32 -1.75 10.75
C VAL A 119 -3.52 -1.43 11.61
N GLN A 120 -3.87 -0.15 11.64
CA GLN A 120 -5.05 0.39 12.31
C GLN A 120 -6.02 0.96 11.27
N GLN A 121 -7.24 1.24 11.68
CA GLN A 121 -8.17 2.00 10.85
C GLN A 121 -7.57 3.40 10.55
N GLY A 122 -7.61 3.79 9.28
CA GLY A 122 -7.09 5.07 8.83
C GLY A 122 -5.59 5.09 8.51
N ASP A 123 -4.87 3.98 8.71
CA ASP A 123 -3.53 3.82 8.15
C ASP A 123 -3.57 3.76 6.63
N GLN A 124 -2.43 4.02 6.01
CA GLN A 124 -2.20 3.83 4.58
C GLN A 124 -1.05 2.84 4.42
N ILE A 125 -1.30 1.74 3.72
CA ILE A 125 -0.25 0.79 3.31
C ILE A 125 -0.03 1.01 1.82
N VAL A 126 1.19 1.34 1.42
CA VAL A 126 1.55 1.43 0.01
C VAL A 126 2.54 0.33 -0.35
N ILE A 127 2.16 -0.49 -1.33
CA ILE A 127 3.05 -1.47 -1.97
C ILE A 127 3.46 -0.87 -3.30
N PHE A 128 4.70 -0.44 -3.42
CA PHE A 128 5.25 0.19 -4.60
C PHE A 128 6.18 -0.76 -5.34
N CYS A 129 5.89 -0.99 -6.61
CA CYS A 129 6.74 -1.72 -7.55
C CYS A 129 7.50 -0.71 -8.41
N SER A 130 8.82 -0.70 -8.27
CA SER A 130 9.69 0.19 -9.04
C SER A 130 9.86 -0.29 -10.50
N ASP A 131 10.47 0.54 -11.32
CA ASP A 131 10.86 0.20 -12.69
C ASP A 131 11.89 -0.95 -12.76
N THR A 132 12.62 -1.19 -11.67
CA THR A 132 13.57 -2.30 -11.53
C THR A 132 12.92 -3.55 -10.90
N ASN A 133 11.60 -3.60 -10.79
CA ASN A 133 10.82 -4.67 -10.16
C ASN A 133 11.15 -4.91 -8.67
N ARG A 134 11.73 -3.95 -7.98
CA ARG A 134 11.85 -4.00 -6.51
C ARG A 134 10.50 -3.65 -5.90
N THR A 135 10.15 -4.35 -4.84
CA THR A 135 8.90 -4.07 -4.10
C THR A 135 9.22 -3.39 -2.79
N LEU A 136 8.78 -2.14 -2.67
CA LEU A 136 8.94 -1.34 -1.45
C LEU A 136 7.60 -1.23 -0.74
N ALA A 137 7.63 -1.34 0.57
CA ALA A 137 6.45 -1.21 1.42
C ALA A 137 6.54 0.03 2.30
N TYR A 138 5.40 0.70 2.48
CA TYR A 138 5.28 1.89 3.31
C TYR A 138 4.07 1.76 4.22
N LEU A 139 4.21 2.25 5.44
CA LEU A 139 3.09 2.54 6.34
C LEU A 139 3.01 4.06 6.53
N ASN A 140 1.93 4.65 6.10
CA ASN A 140 1.79 6.09 6.02
C ASN A 140 2.93 6.67 5.15
N ASP A 141 3.70 7.63 5.65
CA ASP A 141 4.83 8.20 4.89
C ASP A 141 6.18 7.53 5.18
N SER A 142 6.19 6.46 5.98
CA SER A 142 7.41 5.79 6.44
C SER A 142 7.65 4.49 5.71
N SER A 143 8.85 4.30 5.14
CA SER A 143 9.26 3.00 4.58
C SER A 143 9.33 1.95 5.68
N THR A 144 8.72 0.81 5.46
CA THR A 144 8.79 -0.36 6.35
C THR A 144 9.78 -1.42 5.85
N GLY A 145 10.25 -1.29 4.61
CA GLY A 145 11.26 -2.15 4.03
C GLY A 145 11.01 -2.48 2.56
N GLU A 146 11.78 -3.41 2.05
CA GLU A 146 11.69 -3.86 0.66
C GLU A 146 11.84 -5.39 0.55
N VAL A 147 11.29 -5.95 -0.53
CA VAL A 147 11.51 -7.32 -0.96
C VAL A 147 12.27 -7.28 -2.28
N ASP A 148 13.52 -7.75 -2.24
CA ASP A 148 14.44 -7.75 -3.39
C ASP A 148 14.36 -9.08 -4.16
N ASP A 149 13.17 -9.39 -4.66
CA ASP A 149 12.89 -10.49 -5.61
C ASP A 149 12.04 -9.90 -6.75
N PRO A 150 12.57 -9.81 -7.98
CA PRO A 150 11.84 -9.23 -9.12
C PRO A 150 10.53 -9.95 -9.44
N SER A 151 10.37 -11.20 -9.01
CA SER A 151 9.14 -11.96 -9.21
C SER A 151 8.09 -11.70 -8.11
N PHE A 152 8.46 -11.02 -7.04
CA PHE A 152 7.53 -10.75 -5.92
C PHE A 152 6.51 -9.67 -6.27
N CYS A 153 6.93 -8.58 -6.91
CA CYS A 153 5.98 -7.50 -7.30
C CYS A 153 4.80 -8.03 -8.12
N PRO A 154 4.98 -8.71 -9.27
CA PRO A 154 3.84 -9.26 -10.01
C PRO A 154 3.06 -10.29 -9.20
N ALA A 155 3.69 -11.03 -8.30
CA ALA A 155 3.02 -12.01 -7.46
C ALA A 155 2.10 -11.34 -6.42
N VAL A 156 2.56 -10.35 -5.69
CA VAL A 156 1.73 -9.66 -4.69
C VAL A 156 0.60 -8.86 -5.35
N MET A 157 0.86 -8.21 -6.48
CA MET A 157 -0.15 -7.49 -7.24
C MET A 157 -1.22 -8.42 -7.83
N SER A 158 -0.89 -9.68 -8.09
CA SER A 158 -1.84 -10.67 -8.61
C SER A 158 -3.04 -10.89 -7.68
N VAL A 159 -2.88 -10.69 -6.37
CA VAL A 159 -3.97 -10.80 -5.39
C VAL A 159 -5.19 -9.96 -5.83
N TRP A 160 -4.94 -8.77 -6.38
CA TRP A 160 -6.00 -7.86 -6.83
C TRP A 160 -6.16 -7.79 -8.35
N LEU A 161 -5.08 -7.97 -9.12
CA LEU A 161 -5.07 -7.65 -10.56
C LEU A 161 -5.08 -8.89 -11.47
N HIS A 162 -4.87 -10.10 -10.93
CA HIS A 162 -4.92 -11.32 -11.73
C HIS A 162 -6.31 -11.52 -12.37
N PRO A 163 -6.41 -11.96 -13.66
CA PRO A 163 -7.71 -12.22 -14.29
C PRO A 163 -8.60 -13.20 -13.54
N GLN A 164 -8.00 -14.14 -12.80
CA GLN A 164 -8.72 -15.16 -12.02
C GLN A 164 -8.77 -14.83 -10.51
N THR A 165 -8.45 -13.60 -10.09
CA THR A 165 -8.63 -13.24 -8.68
C THR A 165 -10.09 -13.41 -8.26
N LYS A 166 -10.32 -13.86 -7.03
CA LYS A 166 -11.69 -13.91 -6.47
C LYS A 166 -12.31 -12.53 -6.26
N HIS A 167 -11.50 -11.48 -6.29
CA HIS A 167 -11.91 -10.08 -6.07
C HIS A 167 -12.26 -9.35 -7.37
N GLN A 168 -13.09 -9.95 -8.24
CA GLN A 168 -13.38 -9.45 -9.59
C GLN A 168 -13.95 -8.01 -9.61
N ALA A 169 -14.84 -7.67 -8.69
CA ALA A 169 -15.38 -6.32 -8.59
C ALA A 169 -14.29 -5.29 -8.25
N MET A 170 -13.41 -5.63 -7.30
CA MET A 170 -12.26 -4.81 -6.93
C MET A 170 -11.31 -4.65 -8.11
N ARG A 171 -10.98 -5.75 -8.82
CA ARG A 171 -10.13 -5.71 -10.01
C ARG A 171 -10.65 -4.76 -11.07
N LYS A 172 -11.94 -4.83 -11.41
CA LYS A 172 -12.57 -3.92 -12.38
C LYS A 172 -12.45 -2.47 -11.93
N SER A 173 -12.80 -2.18 -10.67
CA SER A 173 -12.70 -0.83 -10.12
C SER A 173 -11.27 -0.28 -10.15
N LEU A 174 -10.27 -1.09 -9.80
CA LEU A 174 -8.86 -0.70 -9.82
C LEU A 174 -8.35 -0.43 -11.25
N LEU A 175 -8.85 -1.17 -12.24
CA LEU A 175 -8.47 -1.01 -13.65
C LEU A 175 -9.31 0.05 -14.38
N GLY A 176 -10.23 0.76 -13.69
CA GLY A 176 -11.09 1.78 -14.28
C GLY A 176 -12.14 1.21 -15.25
N GLN A 177 -12.62 -0.02 -15.00
CA GLN A 177 -13.57 -0.76 -15.86
C GLN A 177 -14.95 -0.89 -15.21
#